data_55a567ca0ed67e2639d14549ea604dea
#
_entry.id   55a567ca0ed67e2639d14549ea604dea
#
_cell.length_a   1.000
_cell.length_b   1.000
_cell.length_c   1.000
_cell.angle_alpha   90.00
_cell.angle_beta   90.00
_cell.angle_gamma   90.00
#
_symmetry.space_group_name_H-M   'P 1'
#
loop_
_entity.id
_entity.type
_entity.pdbx_description
1 polymer ?
#
loop_
_entity_poly.entity_id
_entity_poly.type
_entity_poly.pdbx_seq_one_letter_code
_entity_poly.pdbx_strand_id
1 'polypeptide(L)'
;MSLFRVALLIETSNAYARGLLEGVTEYLHQRGPWSVYLPERGRGDISAGWLRGWTGDGILVRGENRQIARAVARRKLPTVDLSAAGLLADVPWVHSDVRAEAKAAFEHLWDRGYRRVGFCGVSSYRWSNWQRACPRRSRSAAGG
;
A
#
# COMPACT_ATOMS: atom_id res chain seq x y z
N MET A 1 9.57 -12.18 29.54
CA MET A 1 8.88 -11.13 28.75
C MET A 1 8.22 -11.80 27.57
N SER A 2 6.90 -11.63 27.41
CA SER A 2 6.25 -12.16 26.20
C SER A 2 6.55 -11.24 25.02
N LEU A 3 6.88 -11.81 23.88
CA LEU A 3 7.10 -11.05 22.62
C LEU A 3 5.77 -10.53 22.10
N PHE A 4 5.75 -9.31 21.58
CA PHE A 4 4.61 -8.80 20.82
C PHE A 4 4.36 -9.69 19.59
N ARG A 5 3.12 -10.09 19.41
CA ARG A 5 2.69 -10.94 18.29
C ARG A 5 2.05 -10.08 17.22
N VAL A 6 2.73 -9.92 16.08
CA VAL A 6 2.31 -9.03 15.01
C VAL A 6 2.00 -9.82 13.74
N ALA A 7 0.79 -9.61 13.20
CA ALA A 7 0.40 -10.17 11.91
C ALA A 7 0.83 -9.24 10.77
N LEU A 8 1.45 -9.80 9.75
CA LEU A 8 1.80 -9.09 8.51
C LEU A 8 0.86 -9.56 7.39
N LEU A 9 -0.05 -8.70 6.96
CA LEU A 9 -0.92 -8.92 5.81
C LEU A 9 -0.32 -8.23 4.58
N ILE A 10 0.86 -8.67 4.19
CA ILE A 10 1.65 -8.13 3.07
C ILE A 10 1.83 -9.25 2.06
N GLU A 11 1.56 -8.99 0.79
CA GLU A 11 1.88 -9.97 -0.24
C GLU A 11 3.39 -10.08 -0.43
N THR A 12 3.88 -11.27 -0.78
CA THR A 12 5.33 -11.52 -0.94
C THR A 12 5.78 -11.57 -2.39
N SER A 13 4.85 -11.49 -3.33
CA SER A 13 5.09 -11.74 -4.76
C SER A 13 5.75 -10.59 -5.52
N ASN A 14 5.73 -9.35 -5.01
CA ASN A 14 6.29 -8.20 -5.70
C ASN A 14 7.44 -7.51 -4.94
N ALA A 15 8.26 -6.76 -5.68
CA ALA A 15 9.45 -6.12 -5.13
C ALA A 15 9.13 -5.06 -4.06
N TYR A 16 8.06 -4.28 -4.26
CA TYR A 16 7.64 -3.26 -3.29
C TYR A 16 7.28 -3.89 -1.95
N ALA A 17 6.49 -4.95 -1.98
CA ALA A 17 6.08 -5.67 -0.77
C ALA A 17 7.28 -6.32 -0.06
N ARG A 18 8.24 -6.87 -0.80
CA ARG A 18 9.49 -7.38 -0.22
C ARG A 18 10.30 -6.29 0.46
N GLY A 19 10.41 -5.10 -0.15
CA GLY A 19 11.06 -3.94 0.47
C GLY A 19 10.39 -3.51 1.79
N LEU A 20 9.07 -3.60 1.90
CA LEU A 20 8.37 -3.37 3.17
C LEU A 20 8.76 -4.41 4.23
N LEU A 21 8.86 -5.68 3.84
CA LEU A 21 9.27 -6.75 4.76
C LEU A 21 10.73 -6.62 5.18
N GLU A 22 11.61 -6.19 4.29
CA GLU A 22 13.01 -5.86 4.60
C GLU A 22 13.08 -4.74 5.66
N GLY A 23 12.30 -3.68 5.50
CA GLY A 23 12.20 -2.60 6.49
C GLY A 23 11.68 -3.07 7.85
N VAL A 24 10.69 -3.98 7.87
CA VAL A 24 10.21 -4.59 9.12
C VAL A 24 11.32 -5.41 9.77
N THR A 25 12.05 -6.19 8.99
CA THR A 25 13.17 -7.02 9.49
C THR A 25 14.26 -6.15 10.09
N GLU A 26 14.64 -5.08 9.41
CA GLU A 26 15.63 -4.10 9.90
C GLU A 26 15.19 -3.49 11.24
N TYR A 27 13.93 -3.08 11.35
CA TYR A 27 13.39 -2.57 12.61
C TYR A 27 13.48 -3.58 13.75
N LEU A 28 13.17 -4.86 13.47
CA LEU A 28 13.24 -5.93 14.47
C LEU A 28 14.66 -6.16 14.99
N HIS A 29 15.65 -6.08 14.10
CA HIS A 29 17.05 -6.19 14.49
C HIS A 29 17.51 -5.03 15.39
N GLN A 30 17.02 -3.82 15.13
CA GLN A 30 17.43 -2.62 15.86
C GLN A 30 16.67 -2.40 17.16
N ARG A 31 15.39 -2.75 17.22
CA ARG A 31 14.48 -2.35 18.31
C ARG A 31 13.99 -3.49 19.18
N GLY A 32 14.31 -4.70 18.82
CA GLY A 32 13.95 -5.89 19.58
C GLY A 32 12.93 -6.79 18.87
N PRO A 33 12.90 -8.06 19.23
CA PRO A 33 12.14 -9.07 18.51
C PRO A 33 10.63 -8.95 18.75
N TRP A 34 9.87 -9.20 17.67
CA TRP A 34 8.45 -9.55 17.74
C TRP A 34 8.27 -11.02 17.34
N SER A 35 7.17 -11.63 17.73
CA SER A 35 6.68 -12.85 17.11
C SER A 35 5.88 -12.48 15.87
N VAL A 36 6.46 -12.67 14.70
CA VAL A 36 5.86 -12.28 13.42
C VAL A 36 5.07 -13.44 12.83
N TYR A 37 3.83 -13.19 12.45
CA TYR A 37 3.02 -14.11 11.64
C TYR A 37 2.84 -13.55 10.23
N LEU A 38 3.50 -14.16 9.26
CA LEU A 38 3.43 -13.81 7.85
C LEU A 38 2.94 -15.02 7.05
N PRO A 39 1.65 -15.11 6.72
CA PRO A 39 1.17 -16.15 5.82
C PRO A 39 1.67 -15.88 4.40
N GLU A 40 2.12 -16.93 3.71
CA GLU A 40 2.49 -16.84 2.30
C GLU A 40 1.28 -16.40 1.47
N ARG A 41 1.47 -15.39 0.62
CA ARG A 41 0.39 -14.81 -0.20
C ARG A 41 0.89 -14.40 -1.56
N GLY A 42 0.16 -14.87 -2.57
CA GLY A 42 0.27 -14.38 -3.94
C GLY A 42 -0.56 -13.12 -4.19
N ARG A 43 -0.32 -12.50 -5.33
CA ARG A 43 -1.10 -11.37 -5.81
C ARG A 43 -2.54 -11.81 -6.08
N GLY A 44 -3.50 -11.18 -5.41
CA GLY A 44 -4.91 -11.52 -5.55
C GLY A 44 -5.42 -12.56 -4.53
N ASP A 45 -4.58 -13.12 -3.69
CA ASP A 45 -5.02 -13.95 -2.58
C ASP A 45 -5.72 -13.10 -1.52
N ILE A 46 -7.05 -13.22 -1.49
CA ILE A 46 -7.93 -12.36 -0.69
C ILE A 46 -8.26 -12.98 0.68
N SER A 47 -7.77 -14.19 0.95
CA SER A 47 -8.16 -14.90 2.17
C SER A 47 -7.56 -14.27 3.43
N ALA A 48 -8.37 -13.50 4.15
CA ALA A 48 -8.06 -13.02 5.51
C ALA A 48 -8.86 -13.79 6.57
N GLY A 49 -9.39 -14.98 6.24
CA GLY A 49 -10.25 -15.76 7.11
C GLY A 49 -9.60 -16.15 8.44
N TRP A 50 -8.31 -16.44 8.41
CA TRP A 50 -7.51 -16.79 9.60
C TRP A 50 -7.44 -15.65 10.63
N LEU A 51 -7.62 -14.39 10.21
CA LEU A 51 -7.67 -13.25 11.13
C LEU A 51 -8.79 -13.39 12.18
N ARG A 52 -9.86 -14.12 11.92
CA ARG A 52 -10.94 -14.30 12.89
C ARG A 52 -10.44 -14.95 14.18
N GLY A 53 -9.54 -15.92 14.08
CA GLY A 53 -8.92 -16.61 15.20
C GLY A 53 -7.60 -15.99 15.68
N TRP A 54 -7.14 -14.92 15.07
CA TRP A 54 -5.88 -14.28 15.45
C TRP A 54 -5.96 -13.64 16.84
N THR A 55 -5.02 -13.98 17.72
CA THR A 55 -4.95 -13.51 19.12
C THR A 55 -3.69 -12.69 19.40
N GLY A 56 -3.08 -12.08 18.39
CA GLY A 56 -1.89 -11.24 18.57
C GLY A 56 -2.21 -9.81 18.98
N ASP A 57 -1.15 -9.01 19.08
CA ASP A 57 -1.15 -7.68 19.66
C ASP A 57 -1.30 -6.56 18.62
N GLY A 58 -0.96 -6.83 17.34
CA GLY A 58 -1.00 -5.82 16.29
C GLY A 58 -1.02 -6.37 14.87
N ILE A 59 -1.31 -5.48 13.93
CA ILE A 59 -1.43 -5.81 12.51
C ILE A 59 -0.70 -4.76 11.68
N LEU A 60 0.21 -5.19 10.80
CA LEU A 60 0.68 -4.41 9.68
C LEU A 60 0.02 -4.95 8.41
N VAL A 61 -0.67 -4.08 7.68
CA VAL A 61 -1.47 -4.51 6.53
C VAL A 61 -1.24 -3.66 5.31
N ARG A 62 -1.20 -4.28 4.14
CA ARG A 62 -1.46 -3.62 2.86
C ARG A 62 -2.95 -3.75 2.51
N GLY A 63 -3.74 -2.77 2.92
CA GLY A 63 -5.19 -2.74 2.78
C GLY A 63 -5.66 -2.44 1.36
N GLU A 64 -5.26 -3.24 0.35
CA GLU A 64 -5.50 -2.96 -1.08
C GLU A 64 -6.92 -3.31 -1.56
N ASN A 65 -7.67 -4.09 -0.81
CA ASN A 65 -9.04 -4.45 -1.16
C ASN A 65 -9.99 -4.36 0.04
N ARG A 66 -11.28 -4.21 -0.27
CA ARG A 66 -12.33 -4.02 0.74
C ARG A 66 -12.52 -5.24 1.64
N GLN A 67 -12.22 -6.44 1.17
CA GLN A 67 -12.39 -7.66 1.96
C GLN A 67 -11.33 -7.73 3.07
N ILE A 68 -10.07 -7.47 2.75
CA ILE A 68 -8.99 -7.36 3.74
C ILE A 68 -9.29 -6.22 4.73
N ALA A 69 -9.63 -5.03 4.22
CA ALA A 69 -9.93 -3.89 5.07
C ALA A 69 -11.06 -4.20 6.09
N ARG A 70 -12.14 -4.84 5.64
CA ARG A 70 -13.24 -5.26 6.54
C ARG A 70 -12.80 -6.32 7.54
N ALA A 71 -11.98 -7.29 7.14
CA ALA A 71 -11.49 -8.33 8.03
C ALA A 71 -10.62 -7.75 9.15
N VAL A 72 -9.73 -6.81 8.80
CA VAL A 72 -8.86 -6.10 9.74
C VAL A 72 -9.67 -5.22 10.69
N ALA A 73 -10.56 -4.38 10.16
CA ALA A 73 -11.38 -3.47 10.97
C ALA A 73 -12.21 -4.19 12.06
N ARG A 74 -12.68 -5.40 11.76
CA ARG A 74 -13.42 -6.22 12.73
C ARG A 74 -12.58 -6.68 13.93
N ARG A 75 -11.25 -6.69 13.80
CA ARG A 75 -10.36 -7.15 14.89
C ARG A 75 -10.19 -6.12 15.99
N LYS A 76 -10.36 -4.84 15.69
CA LYS A 76 -10.13 -3.73 16.64
C LYS A 76 -8.76 -3.79 17.33
N LEU A 77 -7.77 -4.35 16.66
CA LEU A 77 -6.38 -4.40 17.14
C LEU A 77 -5.61 -3.17 16.65
N PRO A 78 -4.56 -2.76 17.35
CA PRO A 78 -3.61 -1.78 16.84
C PRO A 78 -3.17 -2.16 15.42
N THR A 79 -3.38 -1.25 14.48
CA THR A 79 -3.16 -1.54 13.05
C THR A 79 -2.47 -0.36 12.39
N VAL A 80 -1.53 -0.65 11.48
CA VAL A 80 -0.95 0.34 10.55
C VAL A 80 -1.19 -0.13 9.13
N ASP A 81 -1.73 0.78 8.29
CA ASP A 81 -1.93 0.50 6.86
C ASP A 81 -0.71 0.97 6.05
N LEU A 82 -0.13 0.05 5.28
CA LEU A 82 1.01 0.29 4.39
C LEU A 82 0.55 0.47 2.93
N SER A 83 -0.67 0.93 2.74
CA SER A 83 -1.31 1.06 1.42
C SER A 83 -1.79 2.49 1.16
N ALA A 84 -1.57 2.99 -0.04
CA ALA A 84 -2.16 4.23 -0.53
C ALA A 84 -3.66 4.12 -0.91
N ALA A 85 -4.29 2.94 -0.74
CA ALA A 85 -5.67 2.71 -1.15
C ALA A 85 -6.71 3.44 -0.28
N GLY A 86 -6.35 3.78 0.98
CA GLY A 86 -7.23 4.52 1.90
C GLY A 86 -8.54 3.79 2.21
N LEU A 87 -8.50 2.47 2.33
CA LEU A 87 -9.67 1.63 2.58
C LEU A 87 -9.91 1.37 4.06
N LEU A 88 -8.93 1.63 4.91
CA LEU A 88 -9.01 1.55 6.35
C LEU A 88 -9.19 2.97 6.90
N ALA A 89 -10.36 3.25 7.47
CA ALA A 89 -10.59 4.50 8.18
C ALA A 89 -9.96 4.43 9.58
N ASP A 90 -9.56 5.58 10.10
CA ASP A 90 -9.14 5.78 11.49
C ASP A 90 -7.92 4.93 11.95
N VAL A 91 -7.12 4.44 11.01
CA VAL A 91 -5.84 3.80 11.33
C VAL A 91 -4.68 4.65 10.79
N PRO A 92 -3.54 4.72 11.51
CA PRO A 92 -2.34 5.32 10.96
C PRO A 92 -1.90 4.57 9.69
N TRP A 93 -1.36 5.34 8.75
CA TRP A 93 -0.90 4.80 7.49
C TRP A 93 0.49 5.32 7.11
N VAL A 94 1.23 4.51 6.38
CA VAL A 94 2.54 4.84 5.83
C VAL A 94 2.59 4.37 4.38
N HIS A 95 2.83 5.27 3.45
CA HIS A 95 3.07 4.94 2.04
C HIS A 95 3.91 6.03 1.38
N SER A 96 4.38 5.76 0.16
CA SER A 96 5.11 6.75 -0.63
C SER A 96 4.24 7.96 -1.00
N ASP A 97 4.85 9.12 -1.19
CA ASP A 97 4.16 10.31 -1.69
C ASP A 97 3.85 10.15 -3.19
N VAL A 98 2.73 9.51 -3.49
CA VAL A 98 2.28 9.28 -4.87
C VAL A 98 2.10 10.54 -5.69
N ARG A 99 1.89 11.70 -5.03
CA ARG A 99 1.80 12.99 -5.72
C ARG A 99 3.17 13.48 -6.16
N ALA A 100 4.15 13.38 -5.27
CA ALA A 100 5.54 13.71 -5.60
C ALA A 100 6.09 12.78 -6.69
N GLU A 101 5.81 11.48 -6.60
CA GLU A 101 6.18 10.50 -7.64
C GLU A 101 5.57 10.84 -9.00
N ALA A 102 4.27 11.11 -9.05
CA ALA A 102 3.58 11.46 -10.29
C ALA A 102 4.10 12.77 -10.89
N LYS A 103 4.40 13.75 -10.04
CA LYS A 103 5.01 15.03 -10.46
C LYS A 103 6.38 14.80 -11.06
N ALA A 104 7.25 14.07 -10.37
CA ALA A 104 8.61 13.79 -10.85
C ALA A 104 8.61 13.04 -12.19
N ALA A 105 7.75 12.04 -12.34
CA ALA A 105 7.60 11.32 -13.60
C ALA A 105 7.12 12.22 -14.73
N PHE A 106 6.15 13.10 -14.47
CA PHE A 106 5.66 14.06 -15.47
C PHE A 106 6.74 15.06 -15.86
N GLU A 107 7.42 15.68 -14.89
CA GLU A 107 8.49 16.65 -15.11
C GLU A 107 9.64 16.04 -15.94
N HIS A 108 10.02 14.81 -15.60
CA HIS A 108 11.04 14.08 -16.37
C HIS A 108 10.70 13.92 -17.85
N LEU A 109 9.45 13.64 -18.18
CA LEU A 109 9.01 13.56 -19.58
C LEU A 109 8.92 14.95 -20.23
N TRP A 110 8.42 15.92 -19.49
CA TRP A 110 8.26 17.29 -19.97
C TRP A 110 9.60 17.94 -20.32
N ASP A 111 10.61 17.77 -19.48
CA ASP A 111 11.95 18.32 -19.70
C ASP A 111 12.64 17.70 -20.93
N ARG A 112 12.24 16.49 -21.30
CA ARG A 112 12.69 15.81 -22.54
C ARG A 112 11.90 16.20 -23.78
N GLY A 113 11.03 17.19 -23.67
CA GLY A 113 10.29 17.71 -24.82
C GLY A 113 8.97 16.98 -25.10
N TYR A 114 8.58 15.97 -24.33
CA TYR A 114 7.28 15.32 -24.51
C TYR A 114 6.15 16.26 -24.06
N ARG A 115 5.20 16.54 -24.94
CA ARG A 115 4.06 17.45 -24.66
C ARG A 115 2.72 16.72 -24.59
N ARG A 116 2.67 15.47 -25.01
CA ARG A 116 1.48 14.62 -24.96
C ARG A 116 1.81 13.38 -24.16
N VAL A 117 1.34 13.34 -22.92
CA VAL A 117 1.60 12.26 -21.97
C VAL A 117 0.29 11.60 -21.60
N GLY A 118 0.23 10.27 -21.65
CA GLY A 118 -0.90 9.46 -21.22
C GLY A 118 -0.57 8.66 -19.97
N PHE A 119 -1.58 8.37 -19.16
CA PHE A 119 -1.47 7.46 -18.04
C PHE A 119 -2.24 6.17 -18.33
N CYS A 120 -1.57 5.02 -18.15
CA CYS A 120 -2.17 3.71 -18.23
C CYS A 120 -2.04 3.02 -16.86
N GLY A 121 -3.15 2.62 -16.28
CA GLY A 121 -3.21 1.96 -14.97
C GLY A 121 -4.21 0.83 -14.94
N VAL A 122 -4.15 0.01 -13.89
CA VAL A 122 -5.07 -1.12 -13.69
C VAL A 122 -6.33 -0.64 -12.97
N SER A 123 -7.49 -0.83 -13.58
CA SER A 123 -8.78 -0.31 -13.08
C SER A 123 -9.25 -0.95 -11.77
N SER A 124 -8.82 -2.16 -11.48
CA SER A 124 -9.17 -2.89 -10.26
C SER A 124 -8.45 -2.35 -8.99
N TYR A 125 -7.37 -1.63 -9.17
CA TYR A 125 -6.68 -0.93 -8.10
C TYR A 125 -7.13 0.52 -8.06
N ARG A 126 -7.48 1.03 -6.88
CA ARG A 126 -7.81 2.45 -6.72
C ARG A 126 -6.56 3.33 -6.78
N TRP A 127 -5.88 3.29 -7.91
CA TRP A 127 -4.82 4.24 -8.27
C TRP A 127 -5.37 5.65 -8.56
N SER A 128 -6.59 5.93 -8.08
CA SER A 128 -7.24 7.23 -8.24
C SER A 128 -6.39 8.39 -7.71
N ASN A 129 -5.49 8.11 -6.78
CA ASN A 129 -4.57 9.13 -6.26
C ASN A 129 -3.52 9.51 -7.31
N TRP A 130 -2.98 8.54 -8.06
CA TRP A 130 -2.08 8.79 -9.18
C TRP A 130 -2.76 9.54 -10.32
N GLN A 131 -3.95 9.13 -10.70
CA GLN A 131 -4.73 9.81 -11.75
C GLN A 131 -5.11 11.24 -11.36
N ARG A 132 -5.36 11.50 -10.08
CA ARG A 132 -5.65 12.85 -9.56
C ARG A 132 -4.38 13.68 -9.40
N ALA A 133 -3.23 13.06 -9.16
CA ALA A 133 -1.95 13.73 -9.01
C ALA A 133 -1.33 14.10 -10.36
N CYS A 134 -1.67 13.38 -11.45
CA CYS A 134 -1.20 13.72 -12.78
C CYS A 134 -1.85 15.05 -13.22
N PRO A 135 -1.07 16.11 -13.50
CA PRO A 135 -1.62 17.40 -13.88
C PRO A 135 -2.40 17.26 -15.19
N ARG A 136 -3.69 17.58 -15.15
CA ARG A 136 -4.51 17.72 -16.36
C ARG A 136 -4.07 18.96 -17.12
N ARG A 137 -3.04 18.85 -17.92
CA ARG A 137 -2.73 19.90 -18.90
C ARG A 137 -3.22 19.52 -20.28
N SER A 138 -4.19 20.36 -20.69
CA SER A 138 -4.69 20.69 -22.01
C SER A 138 -5.57 19.66 -22.72
N ARG A 139 -6.85 19.80 -22.48
CA ARG A 139 -7.78 19.85 -23.60
C ARG A 139 -7.97 21.32 -23.96
N SER A 140 -7.14 21.87 -24.79
CA SER A 140 -7.47 23.06 -25.60
C SER A 140 -6.39 23.21 -26.66
N ALA A 141 -6.77 23.00 -27.85
CA ALA A 141 -6.36 23.51 -29.13
C ALA A 141 -6.49 22.40 -30.18
N ALA A 142 -7.74 22.06 -30.50
CA ALA A 142 -8.12 21.61 -31.81
C ALA A 142 -9.34 22.44 -32.17
N GLY A 143 -9.07 23.58 -32.73
CA GLY A 143 -10.01 24.53 -33.28
C GLY A 143 -9.26 25.47 -34.19
N GLY A 144 -9.31 25.22 -35.49
CA GLY A 144 -8.69 26.01 -36.53
C GLY A 144 -8.40 25.14 -37.71
#